data_d4941d310bd66989e5883994aa031222
#
_entry.id   d4941d310bd66989e5883994aa031222
#
_cell.length_a   1.000
_cell.length_b   1.000
_cell.length_c   1.000
_cell.angle_alpha   90.00
_cell.angle_beta   90.00
_cell.angle_gamma   90.00
#
_symmetry.space_group_name_H-M   'P 1'
#
loop_
_entity.id
_entity.type
_entity.pdbx_description
1 polymer ?
#
loop_
_entity_poly.entity_id
_entity_poly.type
_entity_poly.pdbx_seq_one_letter_code
_entity_poly.pdbx_strand_id
1 'polypeptide(L)'
;MGGIVNALQGLCAECGKIRVMDAIASQPPAPTRPIWDVFCRVIDNLGDIGVCWRFCQNLAVRGQAVRLWIDEPGALAWMAPGALEGRVPNVEVHHWTEPLPPGSVDAHRPADVWVEAFACDPATEWLNWLAHRVGAGAPQPVWLNLEYMSAEGYVERCHQLPSPVFTGPLAGLTKWFFYPGFTRATGGLLREPDLVERQQEFDATGWLQANQLP
;
A
#
# COMPACT_ATOMS: atom_id res chain seq x y z
N MET A 1 -0.90 -2.40 20.06
CA MET A 1 -0.78 -3.53 19.11
C MET A 1 -0.83 -2.98 17.69
N GLY A 2 0.32 -2.87 17.05
CA GLY A 2 0.40 -2.35 15.69
C GLY A 2 0.18 -3.48 14.68
N GLY A 3 -0.89 -3.40 13.90
CA GLY A 3 -1.12 -4.32 12.78
C GLY A 3 -0.14 -4.10 11.62
N ILE A 4 -0.47 -4.62 10.44
CA ILE A 4 0.31 -4.55 9.19
C ILE A 4 0.98 -3.17 8.98
N VAL A 5 0.25 -2.08 9.20
CA VAL A 5 0.75 -0.72 8.95
C VAL A 5 1.91 -0.34 9.87
N ASN A 6 1.84 -0.69 11.15
CA ASN A 6 2.96 -0.41 12.08
C ASN A 6 4.19 -1.26 11.74
N ALA A 7 3.98 -2.52 11.33
CA ALA A 7 5.06 -3.39 10.90
C ALA A 7 5.72 -2.86 9.61
N LEU A 8 4.94 -2.38 8.64
CA LEU A 8 5.47 -1.75 7.43
C LEU A 8 6.17 -0.42 7.71
N GLN A 9 5.66 0.38 8.65
CA GLN A 9 6.34 1.61 9.10
C GLN A 9 7.64 1.30 9.83
N GLY A 10 7.68 0.22 10.61
CA GLY A 10 8.90 -0.29 11.25
C GLY A 10 9.97 -0.71 10.23
N LEU A 11 9.59 -1.43 9.17
CA LEU A 11 10.48 -1.77 8.06
C LEU A 11 11.10 -0.53 7.41
N CYS A 12 10.32 0.52 7.21
CA CYS A 12 10.83 1.81 6.72
C CYS A 12 11.89 2.41 7.65
N ALA A 13 11.71 2.30 8.97
CA ALA A 13 12.63 2.85 9.96
C ALA A 13 13.90 2.01 10.14
N GLU A 14 13.80 0.67 10.10
CA GLU A 14 14.90 -0.25 10.32
C GLU A 14 15.82 -0.44 9.12
N CYS A 15 15.34 -0.20 7.90
CA CYS A 15 16.14 -0.34 6.68
C CYS A 15 17.30 0.67 6.55
N GLY A 16 17.54 1.49 7.57
CA GLY A 16 18.74 2.33 7.72
C GLY A 16 18.94 3.37 6.61
N LYS A 17 17.99 3.54 5.70
CA LYS A 17 18.04 4.47 4.57
C LYS A 17 17.22 5.73 4.76
N ILE A 18 16.56 5.92 5.91
CA ILE A 18 15.98 7.19 6.31
C ILE A 18 16.79 7.77 7.48
N ARG A 19 18.08 8.06 7.24
CA ARG A 19 18.76 9.14 7.90
C ARG A 19 18.60 10.38 7.02
N VAL A 20 17.47 11.00 7.11
CA VAL A 20 17.32 12.39 6.70
C VAL A 20 17.16 13.20 7.97
N MET A 21 18.28 13.43 8.65
CA MET A 21 18.44 14.56 9.56
C MET A 21 19.88 14.62 10.01
N ASP A 22 20.72 15.30 9.22
CA ASP A 22 21.84 16.12 9.75
C ASP A 22 22.50 16.80 8.54
N ALA A 23 22.04 17.98 8.23
CA ALA A 23 22.80 19.12 7.75
C ALA A 23 21.86 20.04 6.91
N ILE A 24 21.45 21.08 7.51
CA ILE A 24 21.38 22.46 7.00
C ILE A 24 20.41 23.21 7.89
N ALA A 25 20.93 24.14 8.68
CA ALA A 25 20.17 25.09 9.47
C ALA A 25 19.49 26.12 8.54
N SER A 26 18.29 25.81 8.13
CA SER A 26 17.22 26.72 7.73
C SER A 26 15.94 25.98 8.10
N GLN A 27 14.94 26.66 8.66
CA GLN A 27 13.72 26.07 9.21
C GLN A 27 13.32 24.81 8.44
N PRO A 28 13.18 23.64 9.12
CA PRO A 28 12.79 22.42 8.41
C PRO A 28 11.46 22.69 7.72
N PRO A 29 11.32 22.38 6.41
CA PRO A 29 10.00 22.37 5.79
C PRO A 29 9.13 21.46 6.65
N ALA A 30 7.87 21.85 6.84
CA ALA A 30 6.90 21.04 7.56
C ALA A 30 7.07 19.59 7.09
N PRO A 31 7.12 18.58 7.99
CA PRO A 31 7.42 17.21 7.62
C PRO A 31 6.47 16.81 6.49
N THR A 32 7.03 16.65 5.30
CA THR A 32 6.25 16.21 4.15
C THR A 32 5.79 14.79 4.45
N ARG A 33 4.48 14.59 4.51
CA ARG A 33 3.90 13.26 4.76
C ARG A 33 4.44 12.29 3.70
N PRO A 34 4.89 11.10 4.09
CA PRO A 34 5.29 10.08 3.13
C PRO A 34 4.15 9.76 2.17
N ILE A 35 4.48 9.62 0.89
CA ILE A 35 3.55 9.20 -0.15
C ILE A 35 3.72 7.70 -0.35
N TRP A 36 2.59 6.99 -0.32
CA TRP A 36 2.51 5.55 -0.57
C TRP A 36 1.81 5.31 -1.91
N ASP A 37 2.50 4.64 -2.83
CA ASP A 37 1.88 4.07 -4.02
C ASP A 37 1.55 2.61 -3.74
N VAL A 38 0.28 2.25 -3.84
CA VAL A 38 -0.21 0.88 -3.69
C VAL A 38 -0.74 0.42 -5.04
N PHE A 39 -0.09 -0.57 -5.63
CA PHE A 39 -0.47 -1.15 -6.90
C PHE A 39 -1.30 -2.40 -6.66
N CYS A 40 -2.46 -2.47 -7.31
CA CYS A 40 -3.39 -3.57 -7.23
C CYS A 40 -3.82 -3.98 -8.64
N ARG A 41 -3.67 -5.27 -8.96
CA ARG A 41 -4.32 -5.90 -10.11
C ARG A 41 -5.43 -6.78 -9.56
N VAL A 42 -6.65 -6.59 -10.05
CA VAL A 42 -7.82 -7.34 -9.58
C VAL A 42 -7.88 -8.68 -10.32
N ILE A 43 -7.58 -9.75 -9.60
CA ILE A 43 -7.70 -11.13 -10.07
C ILE A 43 -8.97 -11.74 -9.49
N ASP A 44 -9.17 -11.59 -8.18
CA ASP A 44 -10.39 -11.95 -7.48
C ASP A 44 -11.28 -10.70 -7.34
N ASN A 45 -12.49 -10.77 -7.84
CA ASN A 45 -13.41 -9.65 -8.03
C ASN A 45 -13.55 -8.69 -6.83
N LEU A 46 -13.46 -9.19 -5.60
CA LEU A 46 -13.67 -8.40 -4.39
C LEU A 46 -12.53 -8.54 -3.37
N GLY A 47 -11.78 -9.63 -3.41
CA GLY A 47 -10.72 -9.93 -2.44
C GLY A 47 -9.58 -8.94 -2.53
N ASP A 48 -8.98 -8.82 -3.69
CA ASP A 48 -7.78 -8.00 -3.92
C ASP A 48 -8.08 -6.52 -3.67
N ILE A 49 -9.14 -6.01 -4.31
CA ILE A 49 -9.54 -4.61 -4.16
C ILE A 49 -9.98 -4.28 -2.73
N GLY A 50 -10.69 -5.19 -2.06
CA GLY A 50 -11.16 -5.00 -0.68
C GLY A 50 -10.01 -4.91 0.31
N VAL A 51 -9.00 -5.78 0.19
CA VAL A 51 -7.82 -5.74 1.06
C VAL A 51 -6.99 -4.50 0.77
N CYS A 52 -6.73 -4.17 -0.50
CA CYS A 52 -5.97 -2.97 -0.87
C CYS A 52 -6.67 -1.70 -0.40
N TRP A 53 -7.99 -1.59 -0.56
CA TRP A 53 -8.77 -0.46 -0.10
C TRP A 53 -8.67 -0.27 1.43
N ARG A 54 -8.90 -1.34 2.21
CA ARG A 54 -8.78 -1.32 3.66
C ARG A 54 -7.37 -0.94 4.12
N PHE A 55 -6.36 -1.43 3.42
CA PHE A 55 -4.97 -1.09 3.68
C PHE A 55 -4.71 0.41 3.43
N CYS A 56 -5.16 0.95 2.30
CA CYS A 56 -5.05 2.37 1.98
C CYS A 56 -5.76 3.25 3.00
N GLN A 57 -6.98 2.89 3.41
CA GLN A 57 -7.71 3.62 4.45
C GLN A 57 -6.97 3.59 5.80
N ASN A 58 -6.40 2.45 6.17
CA ASN A 58 -5.65 2.31 7.42
C ASN A 58 -4.37 3.17 7.42
N LEU A 59 -3.68 3.28 6.29
CA LEU A 59 -2.56 4.21 6.11
C LEU A 59 -3.02 5.67 6.22
N ALA A 60 -4.11 6.02 5.55
CA ALA A 60 -4.65 7.39 5.51
C ALA A 60 -5.07 7.89 6.90
N VAL A 61 -5.75 7.05 7.70
CA VAL A 61 -6.11 7.36 9.10
C VAL A 61 -4.88 7.60 9.97
N ARG A 62 -3.74 6.99 9.63
CA ARG A 62 -2.45 7.22 10.29
C ARG A 62 -1.68 8.43 9.74
N GLY A 63 -2.33 9.24 8.90
CA GLY A 63 -1.77 10.47 8.37
C GLY A 63 -0.86 10.31 7.16
N GLN A 64 -0.84 9.13 6.53
CA GLN A 64 -0.09 8.93 5.29
C GLN A 64 -0.88 9.47 4.09
N ALA A 65 -0.18 9.93 3.05
CA ALA A 65 -0.77 10.22 1.75
C ALA A 65 -0.69 8.96 0.90
N VAL A 66 -1.82 8.51 0.35
CA VAL A 66 -1.91 7.21 -0.34
C VAL A 66 -2.48 7.40 -1.73
N ARG A 67 -1.85 6.80 -2.73
CA ARG A 67 -2.38 6.64 -4.08
C ARG A 67 -2.58 5.15 -4.35
N LEU A 68 -3.82 4.76 -4.55
CA LEU A 68 -4.20 3.41 -4.96
C LEU A 68 -4.27 3.35 -6.48
N TRP A 69 -3.35 2.64 -7.08
CA TRP A 69 -3.29 2.36 -8.51
C TRP A 69 -3.97 1.02 -8.78
N ILE A 70 -5.08 1.01 -9.52
CA ILE A 70 -5.90 -0.17 -9.71
C ILE A 70 -6.40 -0.27 -11.15
N ASP A 71 -6.37 -1.47 -11.72
CA ASP A 71 -6.80 -1.75 -13.09
C ASP A 71 -8.33 -1.86 -13.24
N GLU A 72 -9.03 -2.39 -12.23
CA GLU A 72 -10.47 -2.59 -12.24
C GLU A 72 -11.15 -1.94 -11.01
N PRO A 73 -11.30 -0.59 -11.00
CA PRO A 73 -11.78 0.12 -9.81
C PRO A 73 -13.30 0.02 -9.59
N GLY A 74 -14.06 -0.62 -10.48
CA GLY A 74 -15.53 -0.59 -10.50
C GLY A 74 -16.19 -1.00 -9.18
N ALA A 75 -15.63 -1.96 -8.46
CA ALA A 75 -16.19 -2.40 -7.18
C ALA A 75 -16.13 -1.31 -6.09
N LEU A 76 -15.21 -0.36 -6.16
CA LEU A 76 -15.13 0.75 -5.20
C LEU A 76 -16.37 1.67 -5.24
N ALA A 77 -17.09 1.70 -6.35
CA ALA A 77 -18.30 2.53 -6.45
C ALA A 77 -19.34 2.20 -5.37
N TRP A 78 -19.44 0.92 -4.98
CA TRP A 78 -20.37 0.47 -3.94
C TRP A 78 -19.66 0.09 -2.63
N MET A 79 -18.44 -0.45 -2.68
CA MET A 79 -17.66 -0.81 -1.47
C MET A 79 -17.21 0.41 -0.69
N ALA A 80 -16.90 1.50 -1.40
CA ALA A 80 -16.31 2.71 -0.83
C ALA A 80 -16.90 3.95 -1.50
N PRO A 81 -18.17 4.29 -1.25
CA PRO A 81 -18.82 5.44 -1.86
C PRO A 81 -18.02 6.73 -1.67
N GLY A 82 -17.73 7.41 -2.76
CA GLY A 82 -16.91 8.62 -2.76
C GLY A 82 -15.41 8.41 -3.01
N ALA A 83 -14.93 7.17 -3.03
CA ALA A 83 -13.51 6.88 -3.28
C ALA A 83 -13.07 7.29 -4.69
N LEU A 84 -13.86 6.93 -5.69
CA LEU A 84 -13.56 7.23 -7.09
C LEU A 84 -13.66 8.73 -7.41
N GLU A 85 -14.42 9.48 -6.62
CA GLU A 85 -14.58 10.93 -6.74
C GLU A 85 -13.61 11.73 -5.86
N GLY A 86 -12.62 11.07 -5.26
CA GLY A 86 -11.63 11.73 -4.43
C GLY A 86 -12.17 12.33 -3.12
N ARG A 87 -13.31 11.84 -2.62
CA ARG A 87 -13.93 12.35 -1.38
C ARG A 87 -13.39 11.71 -0.10
N VAL A 88 -12.51 10.71 -0.22
CA VAL A 88 -11.89 10.06 0.94
C VAL A 88 -10.58 10.77 1.29
N PRO A 89 -10.46 11.36 2.48
CA PRO A 89 -9.28 12.11 2.85
C PRO A 89 -7.99 11.28 2.80
N ASN A 90 -6.93 11.86 2.23
CA ASN A 90 -5.60 11.27 2.10
C ASN A 90 -5.52 9.99 1.25
N VAL A 91 -6.57 9.62 0.53
CA VAL A 91 -6.55 8.52 -0.45
C VAL A 91 -6.97 9.05 -1.82
N GLU A 92 -6.11 8.85 -2.80
CA GLU A 92 -6.40 9.08 -4.22
C GLU A 92 -6.51 7.73 -4.92
N VAL A 93 -7.54 7.53 -5.73
CA VAL A 93 -7.70 6.33 -6.56
C VAL A 93 -7.37 6.67 -7.99
N HIS A 94 -6.42 5.95 -8.57
CA HIS A 94 -5.97 6.09 -9.93
C HIS A 94 -6.26 4.80 -10.71
N HIS A 95 -7.01 4.93 -11.80
CA HIS A 95 -7.17 3.83 -12.74
C HIS A 95 -5.91 3.73 -13.60
N TRP A 96 -5.32 2.56 -13.67
CA TRP A 96 -4.18 2.29 -14.54
C TRP A 96 -4.48 1.21 -15.55
N THR A 97 -3.93 1.38 -16.73
CA THR A 97 -4.05 0.44 -17.84
C THR A 97 -2.67 -0.04 -18.25
N GLU A 98 -2.61 -1.11 -19.01
CA GLU A 98 -1.35 -1.57 -19.59
C GLU A 98 -1.54 -1.69 -21.11
N PRO A 99 -0.79 -0.92 -21.92
CA PRO A 99 0.18 0.11 -21.52
C PRO A 99 -0.47 1.37 -20.91
N LEU A 100 0.34 2.11 -20.14
CA LEU A 100 -0.08 3.41 -19.62
C LEU A 100 -0.10 4.46 -20.73
N PRO A 101 -1.01 5.44 -20.66
CA PRO A 101 -0.95 6.57 -21.58
C PRO A 101 0.38 7.33 -21.45
N PRO A 102 0.96 7.84 -22.56
CA PRO A 102 2.19 8.59 -22.53
C PRO A 102 2.14 9.77 -21.55
N GLY A 103 3.18 9.93 -20.74
CA GLY A 103 3.26 11.01 -19.75
C GLY A 103 2.48 10.81 -18.45
N SER A 104 1.75 9.72 -18.33
CA SER A 104 0.95 9.44 -17.11
C SER A 104 1.78 9.45 -15.84
N VAL A 105 2.99 8.91 -15.91
CA VAL A 105 3.90 8.78 -14.76
C VAL A 105 4.58 10.10 -14.38
N ASP A 106 4.85 10.97 -15.35
CA ASP A 106 5.61 12.21 -15.15
C ASP A 106 4.83 13.28 -14.38
N ALA A 107 3.50 13.16 -14.36
CA ALA A 107 2.62 14.08 -13.65
C ALA A 107 2.69 13.91 -12.12
N HIS A 108 3.31 12.83 -11.64
CA HIS A 108 3.28 12.49 -10.22
C HIS A 108 4.64 12.71 -9.54
N ARG A 109 4.59 13.21 -8.31
CA ARG A 109 5.73 13.18 -7.41
C ARG A 109 6.08 11.72 -7.08
N PRO A 110 7.37 11.33 -7.05
CA PRO A 110 7.77 9.99 -6.61
C PRO A 110 7.22 9.67 -5.23
N ALA A 111 6.78 8.42 -5.08
CA ALA A 111 6.40 7.90 -3.77
C ALA A 111 7.63 7.59 -2.93
N ASP A 112 7.47 7.68 -1.62
CA ASP A 112 8.49 7.27 -0.66
C ASP A 112 8.42 5.75 -0.42
N VAL A 113 7.24 5.15 -0.61
CA VAL A 113 6.99 3.71 -0.46
C VAL A 113 6.19 3.20 -1.65
N TRP A 114 6.65 2.09 -2.23
CA TRP A 114 5.97 1.32 -3.25
C TRP A 114 5.49 0.00 -2.69
N VAL A 115 4.22 -0.30 -2.83
CA VAL A 115 3.61 -1.56 -2.41
C VAL A 115 2.99 -2.23 -3.63
N GLU A 116 3.54 -3.37 -4.02
CA GLU A 116 2.91 -4.29 -4.94
C GLU A 116 2.02 -5.23 -4.13
N ALA A 117 0.72 -5.18 -4.35
CA ALA A 117 -0.18 -6.09 -3.68
C ALA A 117 -0.27 -7.40 -4.48
N PHE A 118 -0.02 -8.52 -3.80
CA PHE A 118 -0.22 -9.89 -4.34
C PHE A 118 0.61 -10.16 -5.60
N ALA A 119 1.89 -9.73 -5.57
CA ALA A 119 2.79 -9.84 -6.71
C ALA A 119 2.28 -9.14 -7.97
N CYS A 120 1.49 -8.07 -7.82
CA CYS A 120 1.09 -7.22 -8.93
C CYS A 120 2.30 -6.46 -9.46
N ASP A 121 2.82 -6.86 -10.62
CA ASP A 121 3.87 -6.11 -11.29
C ASP A 121 3.27 -4.81 -11.86
N PRO A 122 3.77 -3.62 -11.47
CA PRO A 122 3.37 -2.36 -12.08
C PRO A 122 3.69 -2.34 -13.58
N ALA A 123 2.95 -1.52 -14.33
CA ALA A 123 3.21 -1.36 -15.76
C ALA A 123 4.66 -0.98 -16.05
N THR A 124 5.19 -1.48 -17.17
CA THR A 124 6.59 -1.30 -17.56
C THR A 124 7.02 0.18 -17.57
N GLU A 125 6.12 1.09 -17.91
CA GLU A 125 6.36 2.53 -17.93
C GLU A 125 6.70 3.05 -16.53
N TRP A 126 6.02 2.56 -15.46
CA TRP A 126 6.35 2.89 -14.08
C TRP A 126 7.75 2.40 -13.69
N LEU A 127 8.09 1.17 -14.08
CA LEU A 127 9.41 0.59 -13.77
C LEU A 127 10.54 1.38 -14.47
N ASN A 128 10.35 1.74 -15.73
CA ASN A 128 11.31 2.54 -16.49
C ASN A 128 11.44 3.97 -15.91
N TRP A 129 10.34 4.59 -15.57
CA TRP A 129 10.32 5.91 -14.95
C TRP A 129 11.08 5.93 -13.62
N LEU A 130 10.83 4.94 -12.75
CA LEU A 130 11.55 4.82 -11.48
C LEU A 130 13.03 4.57 -11.71
N ALA A 131 13.40 3.66 -12.63
CA ALA A 131 14.78 3.37 -12.97
C ALA A 131 15.52 4.63 -13.43
N HIS A 132 14.92 5.42 -14.30
CA HIS A 132 15.49 6.67 -14.79
C HIS A 132 15.73 7.66 -13.64
N ARG A 133 14.76 7.82 -12.74
CA ARG A 133 14.88 8.74 -11.62
C ARG A 133 15.94 8.32 -10.60
N VAL A 134 15.98 7.03 -10.26
CA VAL A 134 17.00 6.48 -9.36
C VAL A 134 18.39 6.60 -9.99
N GLY A 135 18.50 6.32 -11.29
CA GLY A 135 19.74 6.50 -12.05
C GLY A 135 20.20 7.96 -12.13
N ALA A 136 19.26 8.91 -12.07
CA ALA A 136 19.54 10.34 -11.97
C ALA A 136 19.83 10.85 -10.54
N GLY A 137 19.92 9.93 -9.56
CA GLY A 137 20.25 10.26 -8.16
C GLY A 137 19.04 10.49 -7.24
N ALA A 138 17.82 10.25 -7.69
CA ALA A 138 16.67 10.27 -6.79
C ALA A 138 16.75 9.10 -5.78
N PRO A 139 16.25 9.29 -4.54
CA PRO A 139 16.22 8.19 -3.57
C PRO A 139 15.33 7.05 -4.08
N GLN A 140 15.78 5.83 -3.86
CA GLN A 140 14.97 4.64 -4.08
C GLN A 140 13.83 4.62 -3.07
N PRO A 141 12.57 4.38 -3.51
CA PRO A 141 11.48 4.12 -2.56
C PRO A 141 11.72 2.83 -1.78
N VAL A 142 11.12 2.72 -0.62
CA VAL A 142 10.99 1.41 0.04
C VAL A 142 10.04 0.57 -0.79
N TRP A 143 10.53 -0.52 -1.36
CA TRP A 143 9.77 -1.37 -2.26
C TRP A 143 9.31 -2.64 -1.55
N LEU A 144 8.00 -2.80 -1.42
CA LEU A 144 7.36 -3.88 -0.69
C LEU A 144 6.49 -4.71 -1.61
N ASN A 145 6.51 -6.01 -1.44
CA ASN A 145 5.50 -6.91 -1.97
C ASN A 145 4.60 -7.37 -0.82
N LEU A 146 3.37 -6.92 -0.81
CA LEU A 146 2.36 -7.33 0.16
C LEU A 146 1.71 -8.62 -0.32
N GLU A 147 1.95 -9.70 0.37
CA GLU A 147 1.42 -11.02 0.07
C GLU A 147 0.05 -11.27 0.68
N TYR A 148 -0.60 -12.34 0.21
CA TYR A 148 -1.84 -12.82 0.82
C TYR A 148 -1.62 -13.26 2.27
N MET A 149 -2.65 -13.05 3.07
CA MET A 149 -2.66 -13.58 4.44
C MET A 149 -2.68 -15.10 4.42
N SER A 150 -1.80 -15.72 5.19
CA SER A 150 -1.74 -17.17 5.31
C SER A 150 -1.44 -17.61 6.75
N ALA A 151 -1.97 -18.79 7.10
CA ALA A 151 -1.64 -19.50 8.35
C ALA A 151 -0.53 -20.55 8.14
N GLU A 152 0.00 -20.68 6.93
CA GLU A 152 1.04 -21.64 6.59
C GLU A 152 2.38 -21.30 7.25
N GLY A 153 3.12 -22.30 7.70
CA GLY A 153 4.38 -22.10 8.41
C GLY A 153 5.50 -21.44 7.59
N TYR A 154 5.39 -21.41 6.27
CA TYR A 154 6.39 -20.75 5.42
C TYR A 154 6.35 -19.21 5.56
N VAL A 155 5.20 -18.62 5.88
CA VAL A 155 5.06 -17.15 5.95
C VAL A 155 5.99 -16.54 7.01
N GLU A 156 6.24 -17.24 8.11
CA GLU A 156 7.19 -16.79 9.14
C GLU A 156 8.63 -16.70 8.61
N ARG A 157 9.01 -17.62 7.73
CA ARG A 157 10.36 -17.66 7.14
C ARG A 157 10.52 -16.68 5.99
N CYS A 158 9.42 -16.33 5.32
CA CYS A 158 9.42 -15.46 4.15
C CYS A 158 9.12 -13.99 4.49
N HIS A 159 8.55 -13.73 5.67
CA HIS A 159 8.29 -12.38 6.11
C HIS A 159 9.59 -11.58 6.28
N GLN A 160 9.63 -10.37 5.71
CA GLN A 160 10.79 -9.48 5.71
C GLN A 160 12.02 -10.01 4.96
N LEU A 161 11.85 -10.99 4.07
CA LEU A 161 12.97 -11.40 3.22
C LEU A 161 13.21 -10.37 2.11
N PRO A 162 14.50 -10.00 1.90
CA PRO A 162 14.89 -9.22 0.73
C PRO A 162 14.86 -10.08 -0.53
N SER A 163 14.39 -9.49 -1.62
CA SER A 163 14.44 -10.05 -2.97
C SER A 163 15.19 -9.09 -3.89
N PRO A 164 16.51 -9.26 -4.07
CA PRO A 164 17.26 -8.47 -5.02
C PRO A 164 16.77 -8.67 -6.44
N VAL A 165 16.60 -7.60 -7.19
CA VAL A 165 16.23 -7.63 -8.61
C VAL A 165 17.49 -7.72 -9.44
N PHE A 166 17.63 -8.78 -10.24
CA PHE A 166 18.84 -9.03 -11.03
C PHE A 166 18.71 -8.60 -12.49
N THR A 167 17.50 -8.42 -13.00
CA THR A 167 17.23 -8.13 -14.41
C THR A 167 16.16 -7.05 -14.55
N GLY A 168 16.05 -6.50 -15.78
CA GLY A 168 15.05 -5.48 -16.10
C GLY A 168 15.42 -4.06 -15.63
N PRO A 169 14.49 -3.12 -15.76
CA PRO A 169 14.77 -1.70 -15.50
C PRO A 169 15.22 -1.40 -14.07
N LEU A 170 14.75 -2.17 -13.09
CA LEU A 170 15.04 -1.99 -11.67
C LEU A 170 16.15 -2.92 -11.16
N ALA A 171 16.98 -3.46 -12.04
CA ALA A 171 18.14 -4.28 -11.65
C ALA A 171 19.03 -3.52 -10.64
N GLY A 172 19.43 -4.21 -9.57
CA GLY A 172 20.20 -3.63 -8.47
C GLY A 172 19.37 -3.06 -7.32
N LEU A 173 18.06 -2.93 -7.50
CA LEU A 173 17.15 -2.58 -6.40
C LEU A 173 16.75 -3.83 -5.59
N THR A 174 16.18 -3.61 -4.42
CA THR A 174 15.71 -4.69 -3.54
C THR A 174 14.25 -4.49 -3.22
N LYS A 175 13.44 -5.52 -3.46
CA LYS A 175 12.05 -5.63 -3.04
C LYS A 175 12.01 -6.46 -1.75
N TRP A 176 11.13 -6.11 -0.82
CA TRP A 176 10.97 -6.81 0.46
C TRP A 176 9.62 -7.48 0.52
N PHE A 177 9.59 -8.75 0.90
CA PHE A 177 8.34 -9.48 1.06
C PHE A 177 7.70 -9.19 2.40
N PHE A 178 6.42 -8.89 2.39
CA PHE A 178 5.61 -8.67 3.57
C PHE A 178 4.45 -9.65 3.59
N TYR A 179 4.50 -10.59 4.52
CA TYR A 179 3.47 -11.61 4.70
C TYR A 179 2.58 -11.28 5.90
N PRO A 180 1.29 -10.93 5.69
CA PRO A 180 0.29 -10.95 6.76
C PRO A 180 0.13 -12.36 7.33
N GLY A 181 -0.12 -12.45 8.64
CA GLY A 181 -0.28 -13.74 9.29
C GLY A 181 -0.66 -13.61 10.75
N PHE A 182 -0.75 -14.75 11.44
CA PHE A 182 -1.37 -14.86 12.76
C PHE A 182 -0.37 -14.91 13.90
N THR A 183 0.92 -14.95 13.62
CA THR A 183 1.96 -15.05 14.64
C THR A 183 2.77 -13.76 14.75
N ARG A 184 3.60 -13.67 15.80
CA ARG A 184 4.47 -12.50 16.00
C ARG A 184 5.62 -12.41 15.00
N ALA A 185 5.91 -13.52 14.31
CA ALA A 185 6.95 -13.58 13.28
C ALA A 185 6.43 -13.19 11.89
N THR A 186 5.19 -12.74 11.79
CA THR A 186 4.55 -12.27 10.55
C THR A 186 4.14 -10.82 10.64
N GLY A 187 3.64 -10.24 9.55
CA GLY A 187 3.19 -8.85 9.48
C GLY A 187 1.92 -8.54 10.27
N GLY A 188 1.31 -9.53 10.91
CA GLY A 188 0.05 -9.39 11.62
C GLY A 188 -1.16 -9.24 10.70
N LEU A 189 -2.26 -8.78 11.26
CA LEU A 189 -3.53 -8.63 10.56
C LEU A 189 -3.86 -7.17 10.31
N LEU A 190 -4.49 -6.91 9.18
CA LEU A 190 -5.10 -5.61 8.91
C LEU A 190 -6.28 -5.42 9.87
N ARG A 191 -6.24 -4.33 10.62
CA ARG A 191 -7.27 -4.01 11.59
C ARG A 191 -7.51 -2.50 11.64
N GLU A 192 -8.73 -2.10 11.45
CA GLU A 192 -9.18 -0.72 11.59
C GLU A 192 -9.10 -0.29 13.06
N PRO A 193 -8.72 0.97 13.35
CA PRO A 193 -8.57 1.45 14.73
C PRO A 193 -9.86 1.32 15.57
N ASP A 194 -11.00 1.56 14.94
CA ASP A 194 -12.35 1.59 15.55
C ASP A 194 -13.11 0.27 15.40
N LEU A 195 -12.48 -0.80 14.90
CA LEU A 195 -13.17 -2.07 14.60
C LEU A 195 -13.91 -2.64 15.78
N VAL A 196 -13.31 -2.64 16.97
CA VAL A 196 -13.92 -3.22 18.17
C VAL A 196 -15.13 -2.42 18.63
N GLU A 197 -15.03 -1.09 18.59
CA GLU A 197 -16.12 -0.19 18.94
C GLU A 197 -17.31 -0.39 18.00
N ARG A 198 -17.06 -0.37 16.68
CA ARG A 198 -18.09 -0.63 15.67
C ARG A 198 -18.75 -2.00 15.82
N GLN A 199 -17.98 -3.03 16.20
CA GLN A 199 -18.53 -4.37 16.43
C GLN A 199 -19.46 -4.40 17.67
N GLN A 200 -19.11 -3.67 18.73
CA GLN A 200 -19.91 -3.60 19.96
C GLN A 200 -21.19 -2.79 19.76
N GLU A 201 -21.15 -1.76 18.94
CA GLU A 201 -22.27 -0.86 18.63
C GLU A 201 -23.18 -1.39 17.52
N PHE A 202 -22.77 -2.45 16.83
CA PHE A 202 -23.51 -2.97 15.68
C PHE A 202 -24.81 -3.65 16.09
N ASP A 203 -25.93 -3.05 15.70
CA ASP A 203 -27.27 -3.64 15.84
C ASP A 203 -27.52 -4.67 14.72
N ALA A 204 -27.13 -5.92 14.97
CA ALA A 204 -27.31 -7.01 14.03
C ALA A 204 -28.78 -7.26 13.70
N THR A 205 -29.67 -7.15 14.68
CA THR A 205 -31.10 -7.40 14.50
C THR A 205 -31.73 -6.34 13.61
N GLY A 206 -31.48 -5.08 13.89
CA GLY A 206 -31.97 -3.97 13.06
C GLY A 206 -31.41 -4.02 11.64
N TRP A 207 -30.12 -4.41 11.49
CA TRP A 207 -29.51 -4.56 10.19
C TRP A 207 -30.14 -5.71 9.36
N LEU A 208 -30.37 -6.87 9.97
CA LEU A 208 -31.06 -8.00 9.32
C LEU A 208 -32.46 -7.60 8.85
N GLN A 209 -33.23 -6.94 9.70
CA GLN A 209 -34.59 -6.46 9.38
C GLN A 209 -34.55 -5.46 8.22
N ALA A 210 -33.66 -4.47 8.27
CA ALA A 210 -33.52 -3.45 7.20
C ALA A 210 -33.16 -4.05 5.84
N ASN A 211 -32.43 -5.16 5.83
CA ASN A 211 -32.02 -5.85 4.63
C ASN A 211 -32.91 -7.05 4.25
N GLN A 212 -34.04 -7.24 4.94
CA GLN A 212 -35.00 -8.32 4.69
C GLN A 212 -34.37 -9.73 4.76
N LEU A 213 -33.40 -9.88 5.63
CA LEU A 213 -32.71 -11.15 5.89
C LEU A 213 -33.31 -11.84 7.12
N PRO A 214 -33.36 -13.21 7.13
CA PRO A 214 -33.91 -13.98 8.27
C PRO A 214 -33.06 -13.88 9.54
#